data_c10d39ee24b5866a74e9f88ff68c58fe
#
_entry.id   c10d39ee24b5866a74e9f88ff68c58fe
#
_cell.length_a   1.000
_cell.length_b   1.000
_cell.length_c   1.000
_cell.angle_alpha   90.00
_cell.angle_beta   90.00
_cell.angle_gamma   90.00
#
_symmetry.space_group_name_H-M   'P 1'
#
loop_
_entity.id
_entity.type
_entity.pdbx_description
1 polymer ?
#
loop_
_entity_poly.entity_id
_entity_poly.type
_entity_poly.pdbx_seq_one_letter_code
_entity_poly.pdbx_strand_id
1 'polypeptide(L)'
;MKEEDNKDTRKPIFLIIYIFLGLFALMMGYFTYFIIFKSSDVINSTYNKRQAVLAERVVRGKIISADGKTLAQTVTDEEGKETRNYPYGDVYAQVVGRYTKGKTGIEEAENIRLLTSSINSLEVAYDDLKGEKSPGDNVVTTLNAKLQKVAYDALGNNRGAVVVMEPSTGKILAMVSKPSYDPNTVDADWDQLIADDGDESPLLNRATQGLYPPGSTFKVLTALEYMRENPTYKNYKYNCDGTIDYDSMTIHCYNGKVHGKVNLETSFAKSCNTSFANIGKSLNLDSFYSLCENFMFNKKLPIEMESNQSSFTLKKGASSVPEMMQTAIGQGNTLITPLHNAVIASTVANGGVLMKPYVIDHIENADGGTVKTYSPQIAAKPMNVQEASYIGKMMRLVVTEGTGIKLKNMKQKAAGKTGSADNSKGKAHAWFIGYAPFNNPDIVVSVIVENVGTGSDYAVPIAKKIFDAYFD
;
A
#
# COMPACT_ATOMS: atom_id res chain seq x y z
N MET A 1 7.14 69.76 -47.17
CA MET A 1 7.62 68.39 -46.89
C MET A 1 6.77 67.86 -45.75
N LYS A 2 5.89 66.87 -46.03
CA LYS A 2 5.04 66.24 -45.01
C LYS A 2 5.92 65.30 -44.19
N GLU A 3 5.97 65.50 -42.88
CA GLU A 3 6.45 64.47 -41.97
C GLU A 3 5.48 63.28 -42.02
N GLU A 4 5.97 62.15 -42.48
CA GLU A 4 5.26 60.88 -42.43
C GLU A 4 5.19 60.43 -40.98
N ASP A 5 3.94 60.30 -40.56
CA ASP A 5 3.50 59.79 -39.24
C ASP A 5 4.02 58.31 -39.13
N ASN A 6 5.17 58.18 -38.46
CA ASN A 6 5.80 56.87 -38.20
C ASN A 6 4.97 56.14 -37.12
N LYS A 7 3.75 55.68 -37.50
CA LYS A 7 2.87 54.90 -36.68
C LYS A 7 3.63 53.70 -36.12
N ASP A 8 3.76 53.71 -34.83
CA ASP A 8 4.43 52.79 -33.93
C ASP A 8 4.25 51.29 -34.37
N THR A 9 5.03 50.86 -35.34
CA THR A 9 5.08 49.48 -35.87
C THR A 9 5.60 48.47 -34.83
N ARG A 10 6.04 48.95 -33.63
CA ARG A 10 6.59 48.10 -32.57
C ARG A 10 5.49 47.37 -31.80
N LYS A 11 4.28 47.93 -31.68
CA LYS A 11 3.17 47.31 -30.92
C LYS A 11 2.77 45.93 -31.48
N PRO A 12 2.54 45.76 -32.78
CA PRO A 12 2.23 44.44 -33.33
C PRO A 12 3.39 43.43 -33.19
N ILE A 13 4.64 43.93 -33.25
CA ILE A 13 5.83 43.07 -33.05
C ILE A 13 5.88 42.57 -31.58
N PHE A 14 5.67 43.44 -30.61
CA PHE A 14 5.64 43.06 -29.20
C PHE A 14 4.47 42.09 -28.93
N LEU A 15 3.31 42.31 -29.53
CA LEU A 15 2.18 41.36 -29.39
C LEU A 15 2.55 39.96 -29.89
N ILE A 16 3.19 39.88 -31.05
CA ILE A 16 3.67 38.60 -31.60
C ILE A 16 4.70 37.95 -30.65
N ILE A 17 5.65 38.73 -30.15
CA ILE A 17 6.67 38.24 -29.17
C ILE A 17 5.98 37.68 -27.92
N TYR A 18 5.01 38.39 -27.34
CA TYR A 18 4.30 37.88 -26.16
C TYR A 18 3.47 36.64 -26.44
N ILE A 19 2.87 36.51 -27.63
CA ILE A 19 2.18 35.29 -28.06
C ILE A 19 3.16 34.12 -28.13
N PHE A 20 4.31 34.30 -28.76
CA PHE A 20 5.36 33.27 -28.85
C PHE A 20 5.91 32.90 -27.46
N LEU A 21 6.19 33.87 -26.59
CA LEU A 21 6.62 33.62 -25.22
C LEU A 21 5.56 32.84 -24.43
N GLY A 22 4.27 33.19 -24.59
CA GLY A 22 3.16 32.46 -23.97
C GLY A 22 3.05 31.03 -24.45
N LEU A 23 3.16 30.80 -25.76
CA LEU A 23 3.17 29.44 -26.34
C LEU A 23 4.37 28.63 -25.87
N PHE A 24 5.55 29.24 -25.78
CA PHE A 24 6.76 28.60 -25.30
C PHE A 24 6.64 28.23 -23.81
N ALA A 25 6.08 29.11 -22.99
CA ALA A 25 5.82 28.85 -21.56
C ALA A 25 4.79 27.70 -21.39
N LEU A 26 3.74 27.68 -22.19
CA LEU A 26 2.76 26.59 -22.21
C LEU A 26 3.41 25.25 -22.61
N MET A 27 4.24 25.27 -23.65
CA MET A 27 4.97 24.09 -24.09
C MET A 27 5.93 23.56 -23.01
N MET A 28 6.67 24.45 -22.36
CA MET A 28 7.55 24.08 -21.23
C MET A 28 6.74 23.52 -20.05
N GLY A 29 5.62 24.13 -19.72
CA GLY A 29 4.71 23.65 -18.66
C GLY A 29 4.16 22.26 -18.98
N TYR A 30 3.70 22.04 -20.23
CA TYR A 30 3.24 20.73 -20.68
C TYR A 30 4.37 19.69 -20.69
N PHE A 31 5.57 20.07 -21.11
CA PHE A 31 6.72 19.16 -21.14
C PHE A 31 7.14 18.76 -19.72
N THR A 32 7.12 19.69 -18.79
CA THR A 32 7.37 19.42 -17.36
C THR A 32 6.29 18.49 -16.78
N TYR A 33 5.01 18.77 -17.06
CA TYR A 33 3.91 17.88 -16.69
C TYR A 33 4.10 16.47 -17.28
N PHE A 34 4.44 16.38 -18.58
CA PHE A 34 4.68 15.10 -19.25
C PHE A 34 5.83 14.31 -18.61
N ILE A 35 6.97 14.97 -18.32
CA ILE A 35 8.13 14.33 -17.69
C ILE A 35 7.77 13.80 -16.30
N ILE A 36 7.05 14.58 -15.50
CA ILE A 36 6.76 14.23 -14.10
C ILE A 36 5.65 13.16 -14.01
N PHE A 37 4.60 13.25 -14.82
CA PHE A 37 3.38 12.46 -14.63
C PHE A 37 3.09 11.43 -15.72
N LYS A 38 3.70 11.53 -16.90
CA LYS A 38 3.37 10.69 -18.06
C LYS A 38 4.55 9.93 -18.64
N SER A 39 5.77 10.34 -18.34
CA SER A 39 6.96 9.71 -18.94
C SER A 39 7.11 8.23 -18.58
N SER A 40 6.81 7.85 -17.34
CA SER A 40 6.87 6.45 -16.90
C SER A 40 5.87 5.57 -17.64
N ASP A 41 4.65 6.05 -17.87
CA ASP A 41 3.62 5.29 -18.60
C ASP A 41 4.07 5.02 -20.06
N VAL A 42 4.68 6.03 -20.71
CA VAL A 42 5.16 5.91 -22.09
C VAL A 42 6.43 5.06 -22.19
N ILE A 43 7.35 5.24 -21.24
CA ILE A 43 8.61 4.50 -21.19
C ILE A 43 8.36 3.02 -20.95
N ASN A 44 7.45 2.68 -20.03
CA ASN A 44 7.11 1.31 -19.69
C ASN A 44 6.03 0.68 -20.59
N SER A 45 5.50 1.44 -21.55
CA SER A 45 4.51 0.93 -22.51
C SER A 45 5.06 -0.28 -23.28
N THR A 46 4.24 -1.33 -23.43
CA THR A 46 4.54 -2.51 -24.25
C THR A 46 4.77 -2.19 -25.73
N TYR A 47 4.31 -1.03 -26.19
CA TYR A 47 4.53 -0.52 -27.55
C TYR A 47 5.89 0.20 -27.73
N ASN A 48 6.67 0.37 -26.65
CA ASN A 48 7.96 1.03 -26.71
C ASN A 48 9.04 0.08 -27.29
N LYS A 49 9.27 0.17 -28.58
CA LYS A 49 10.28 -0.64 -29.30
C LYS A 49 11.71 -0.50 -28.75
N ARG A 50 12.02 0.59 -28.02
CA ARG A 50 13.34 0.76 -27.39
C ARG A 50 13.63 -0.33 -26.36
N GLN A 51 12.61 -0.88 -25.71
CA GLN A 51 12.80 -1.99 -24.75
C GLN A 51 13.38 -3.24 -25.43
N ALA A 52 12.91 -3.56 -26.64
CA ALA A 52 13.44 -4.68 -27.42
C ALA A 52 14.92 -4.44 -27.82
N VAL A 53 15.24 -3.26 -28.30
CA VAL A 53 16.62 -2.89 -28.66
C VAL A 53 17.56 -2.93 -27.45
N LEU A 54 17.11 -2.47 -26.27
CA LEU A 54 17.89 -2.56 -25.04
C LEU A 54 18.11 -4.02 -24.61
N ALA A 55 17.10 -4.87 -24.74
CA ALA A 55 17.20 -6.30 -24.41
C ALA A 55 18.14 -7.09 -25.33
N GLU A 56 18.41 -6.58 -26.55
CA GLU A 56 19.40 -7.15 -27.46
C GLU A 56 20.85 -6.82 -27.05
N ARG A 57 21.05 -5.72 -26.30
CA ARG A 57 22.38 -5.21 -25.92
C ARG A 57 22.73 -5.40 -24.46
N VAL A 58 21.74 -5.67 -23.60
CA VAL A 58 21.92 -5.71 -22.16
C VAL A 58 21.35 -7.02 -21.60
N VAL A 59 22.15 -7.72 -20.81
CA VAL A 59 21.68 -8.83 -19.96
C VAL A 59 20.91 -8.22 -18.80
N ARG A 60 19.62 -8.54 -18.70
CA ARG A 60 18.73 -7.96 -17.67
C ARG A 60 19.29 -8.12 -16.27
N GLY A 61 19.40 -7.01 -15.54
CA GLY A 61 19.95 -6.93 -14.19
C GLY A 61 19.18 -7.73 -13.15
N LYS A 62 19.72 -7.85 -11.95
CA LYS A 62 19.15 -8.62 -10.85
C LYS A 62 18.14 -7.77 -10.05
N ILE A 63 17.20 -8.45 -9.39
CA ILE A 63 16.39 -7.89 -8.29
C ILE A 63 16.88 -8.56 -7.02
N ILE A 64 17.23 -7.75 -6.01
CA ILE A 64 17.93 -8.18 -4.81
C ILE A 64 17.17 -7.69 -3.57
N SER A 65 17.05 -8.51 -2.53
CA SER A 65 16.46 -8.11 -1.26
C SER A 65 17.44 -7.23 -0.44
N ALA A 66 16.92 -6.53 0.58
CA ALA A 66 17.74 -5.70 1.47
C ALA A 66 18.85 -6.46 2.19
N ASP A 67 18.68 -7.77 2.39
CA ASP A 67 19.66 -8.67 3.00
C ASP A 67 20.50 -9.45 1.95
N GLY A 68 20.56 -8.95 0.70
CA GLY A 68 21.47 -9.43 -0.35
C GLY A 68 21.05 -10.73 -1.03
N LYS A 69 19.79 -11.18 -0.88
CA LYS A 69 19.29 -12.38 -1.57
C LYS A 69 18.84 -12.04 -2.98
N THR A 70 19.27 -12.79 -3.98
CA THR A 70 18.80 -12.64 -5.37
C THR A 70 17.37 -13.12 -5.50
N LEU A 71 16.45 -12.21 -5.81
CA LEU A 71 15.03 -12.50 -5.97
C LEU A 71 14.66 -12.82 -7.42
N ALA A 72 15.34 -12.20 -8.37
CA ALA A 72 15.25 -12.49 -9.80
C ALA A 72 16.60 -12.25 -10.48
N GLN A 73 16.98 -13.09 -11.43
CA GLN A 73 18.21 -12.97 -12.22
C GLN A 73 18.03 -13.56 -13.60
N THR A 74 18.87 -13.14 -14.54
CA THR A 74 18.99 -13.79 -15.85
C THR A 74 20.07 -14.88 -15.76
N VAL A 75 19.75 -16.07 -16.24
CA VAL A 75 20.67 -17.20 -16.36
C VAL A 75 20.81 -17.52 -17.85
N THR A 76 22.05 -17.67 -18.29
CA THR A 76 22.37 -18.05 -19.68
C THR A 76 22.81 -19.51 -19.67
N ASP A 77 22.21 -20.33 -20.53
CA ASP A 77 22.60 -21.74 -20.69
C ASP A 77 23.81 -21.90 -21.60
N GLU A 78 24.26 -23.15 -21.79
CA GLU A 78 25.44 -23.48 -22.62
C GLU A 78 25.24 -23.13 -24.10
N GLU A 79 24.00 -22.98 -24.56
CA GLU A 79 23.63 -22.60 -25.92
C GLU A 79 23.51 -21.06 -26.09
N GLY A 80 23.75 -20.30 -25.02
CA GLY A 80 23.64 -18.83 -25.01
C GLY A 80 22.22 -18.29 -24.87
N LYS A 81 21.23 -19.13 -24.56
CA LYS A 81 19.84 -18.73 -24.36
C LYS A 81 19.68 -18.16 -22.95
N GLU A 82 19.17 -16.94 -22.89
CA GLU A 82 18.85 -16.24 -21.64
C GLU A 82 17.46 -16.65 -21.13
N THR A 83 17.41 -16.98 -19.83
CA THR A 83 16.16 -17.30 -19.13
C THR A 83 16.08 -16.51 -17.83
N ARG A 84 14.94 -15.87 -17.55
CA ARG A 84 14.70 -15.20 -16.29
C ARG A 84 14.35 -16.23 -15.22
N ASN A 85 15.12 -16.25 -14.13
CA ASN A 85 14.99 -17.19 -13.02
C ASN A 85 14.60 -16.46 -11.73
N TYR A 86 13.64 -17.04 -11.01
CA TYR A 86 13.12 -16.55 -9.73
C TYR A 86 13.38 -17.61 -8.64
N PRO A 87 14.50 -17.52 -7.91
CA PRO A 87 14.95 -18.59 -7.01
C PRO A 87 13.98 -18.95 -5.88
N TYR A 88 13.05 -18.05 -5.55
CA TYR A 88 12.07 -18.23 -4.48
C TYR A 88 10.65 -18.54 -5.00
N GLY A 89 10.48 -18.72 -6.30
CA GLY A 89 9.21 -19.08 -6.93
C GLY A 89 8.06 -18.14 -6.52
N ASP A 90 7.00 -18.73 -6.02
CA ASP A 90 5.74 -18.08 -5.67
C ASP A 90 5.80 -17.13 -4.45
N VAL A 91 6.84 -17.22 -3.61
CA VAL A 91 6.97 -16.42 -2.37
C VAL A 91 7.04 -14.92 -2.65
N TYR A 92 7.65 -14.53 -3.77
CA TYR A 92 7.83 -13.13 -4.15
C TYR A 92 7.06 -12.73 -5.40
N ALA A 93 6.34 -13.66 -6.02
CA ALA A 93 5.72 -13.45 -7.33
C ALA A 93 4.89 -12.17 -7.43
N GLN A 94 4.16 -11.82 -6.38
CA GLN A 94 3.27 -10.65 -6.40
C GLN A 94 4.01 -9.31 -6.24
N VAL A 95 5.15 -9.29 -5.55
CA VAL A 95 5.92 -8.05 -5.35
C VAL A 95 7.03 -7.91 -6.38
N VAL A 96 7.80 -8.96 -6.66
CA VAL A 96 8.83 -8.96 -7.70
C VAL A 96 8.18 -8.94 -9.08
N GLY A 97 7.11 -9.68 -9.24
CA GLY A 97 6.39 -9.78 -10.49
C GLY A 97 6.91 -10.89 -11.40
N ARG A 98 6.55 -10.79 -12.68
CA ARG A 98 6.96 -11.69 -13.76
C ARG A 98 7.44 -10.90 -14.96
N TYR A 99 8.29 -11.51 -15.77
CA TYR A 99 8.84 -10.92 -16.99
C TYR A 99 8.02 -11.26 -18.23
N THR A 100 7.48 -12.46 -18.33
CA THR A 100 6.68 -12.97 -19.46
C THR A 100 5.18 -12.84 -19.21
N LYS A 101 4.35 -13.00 -20.25
CA LYS A 101 2.88 -12.88 -20.18
C LYS A 101 2.39 -11.53 -19.60
N GLY A 102 3.09 -10.45 -19.95
CA GLY A 102 2.91 -9.13 -19.36
C GLY A 102 3.74 -8.95 -18.08
N LYS A 103 4.56 -7.90 -18.04
CA LYS A 103 5.36 -7.58 -16.85
C LYS A 103 4.47 -7.09 -15.72
N THR A 104 4.84 -7.40 -14.47
CA THR A 104 4.14 -6.92 -13.28
C THR A 104 5.14 -6.64 -12.16
N GLY A 105 4.70 -5.98 -11.07
CA GLY A 105 5.52 -5.75 -9.89
C GLY A 105 6.78 -4.93 -10.19
N ILE A 106 7.88 -5.26 -9.51
CA ILE A 106 9.19 -4.59 -9.69
C ILE A 106 9.75 -4.82 -11.09
N GLU A 107 9.50 -6.00 -11.69
CA GLU A 107 9.91 -6.31 -13.07
C GLU A 107 9.33 -5.31 -14.08
N GLU A 108 8.11 -4.80 -13.82
CA GLU A 108 7.48 -3.76 -14.64
C GLU A 108 7.96 -2.37 -14.23
N ALA A 109 7.90 -2.04 -12.94
CA ALA A 109 8.19 -0.72 -12.41
C ALA A 109 9.60 -0.24 -12.77
N GLU A 110 10.60 -1.12 -12.69
CA GLU A 110 12.01 -0.82 -12.96
C GLU A 110 12.53 -1.50 -14.24
N ASN A 111 11.62 -1.83 -15.16
CA ASN A 111 11.98 -2.54 -16.39
C ASN A 111 13.12 -1.87 -17.16
N ILE A 112 13.10 -0.54 -17.30
CA ILE A 112 14.13 0.20 -18.03
C ILE A 112 15.47 0.18 -17.29
N ARG A 113 15.45 0.26 -15.95
CA ARG A 113 16.67 0.19 -15.13
C ARG A 113 17.36 -1.16 -15.28
N LEU A 114 16.57 -2.23 -15.20
CA LEU A 114 17.06 -3.59 -15.40
C LEU A 114 17.63 -3.83 -16.81
N LEU A 115 17.26 -2.99 -17.79
CA LEU A 115 17.77 -3.02 -19.19
C LEU A 115 18.73 -1.87 -19.51
N THR A 116 19.22 -1.15 -18.52
CA THR A 116 20.23 -0.09 -18.67
C THR A 116 21.51 -0.56 -18.01
N SER A 117 22.65 -0.35 -18.67
CA SER A 117 23.96 -0.59 -18.07
C SER A 117 24.59 0.74 -17.68
N SER A 118 24.89 0.90 -16.40
CA SER A 118 25.57 2.07 -15.83
C SER A 118 27.01 1.77 -15.39
N ILE A 119 27.64 0.75 -15.97
CA ILE A 119 29.08 0.49 -15.86
C ILE A 119 29.88 1.53 -16.66
N ASN A 120 31.20 1.43 -16.62
CA ASN A 120 32.06 2.33 -17.38
C ASN A 120 31.73 2.31 -18.88
N SER A 121 31.52 3.47 -19.48
CA SER A 121 31.15 3.61 -20.89
C SER A 121 32.17 3.02 -21.87
N LEU A 122 33.44 2.91 -21.46
CA LEU A 122 34.48 2.24 -22.26
C LEU A 122 34.29 0.72 -22.27
N GLU A 123 33.81 0.13 -21.17
CA GLU A 123 33.47 -1.28 -21.09
C GLU A 123 32.25 -1.60 -21.94
N VAL A 124 31.20 -0.78 -21.85
CA VAL A 124 30.02 -0.91 -22.74
C VAL A 124 30.42 -0.88 -24.22
N ALA A 125 31.27 0.08 -24.59
CA ALA A 125 31.76 0.16 -25.98
C ALA A 125 32.63 -1.05 -26.39
N TYR A 126 33.37 -1.61 -25.48
CA TYR A 126 34.19 -2.81 -25.71
C TYR A 126 33.31 -4.07 -25.86
N ASP A 127 32.30 -4.23 -25.01
CA ASP A 127 31.30 -5.31 -25.13
C ASP A 127 30.56 -5.23 -26.48
N ASP A 128 30.10 -4.01 -26.85
CA ASP A 128 29.47 -3.78 -28.17
C ASP A 128 30.38 -4.17 -29.34
N LEU A 129 31.69 -3.86 -29.27
CA LEU A 129 32.66 -4.22 -30.31
C LEU A 129 32.87 -5.73 -30.42
N LYS A 130 32.72 -6.46 -29.29
CA LYS A 130 32.81 -7.93 -29.28
C LYS A 130 31.49 -8.61 -29.64
N GLY A 131 30.40 -7.87 -29.73
CA GLY A 131 29.06 -8.44 -29.90
C GLY A 131 28.53 -9.13 -28.61
N GLU A 132 29.10 -8.78 -27.45
CA GLU A 132 28.69 -9.24 -26.15
C GLU A 132 27.66 -8.26 -25.55
N LYS A 133 26.76 -8.75 -24.68
CA LYS A 133 25.82 -7.89 -23.97
C LYS A 133 26.45 -7.37 -22.67
N SER A 134 26.30 -6.07 -22.43
CA SER A 134 26.68 -5.50 -21.14
C SER A 134 25.69 -5.88 -20.02
N PRO A 135 26.14 -6.02 -18.76
CA PRO A 135 25.24 -6.31 -17.63
C PRO A 135 24.34 -5.10 -17.30
N GLY A 136 23.06 -5.34 -17.09
CA GLY A 136 22.10 -4.33 -16.67
C GLY A 136 22.23 -3.97 -15.19
N ASP A 137 21.68 -2.81 -14.82
CA ASP A 137 21.65 -2.33 -13.44
C ASP A 137 20.77 -3.24 -12.56
N ASN A 138 21.19 -3.44 -11.32
CA ASN A 138 20.45 -4.21 -10.33
C ASN A 138 19.51 -3.30 -9.55
N VAL A 139 18.35 -3.86 -9.18
CA VAL A 139 17.36 -3.22 -8.31
C VAL A 139 17.48 -3.83 -6.91
N VAL A 140 17.92 -3.05 -5.95
CA VAL A 140 17.96 -3.46 -4.55
C VAL A 140 16.68 -2.98 -3.86
N THR A 141 15.95 -3.93 -3.27
CA THR A 141 14.65 -3.68 -2.64
C THR A 141 14.79 -3.44 -1.15
N THR A 142 13.71 -2.93 -0.52
CA THR A 142 13.58 -2.83 0.94
C THR A 142 13.13 -4.16 1.58
N LEU A 143 12.84 -5.18 0.79
CA LEU A 143 12.31 -6.46 1.26
C LEU A 143 13.33 -7.23 2.08
N ASN A 144 12.90 -7.76 3.23
CA ASN A 144 13.67 -8.65 4.09
C ASN A 144 13.25 -10.11 3.82
N ALA A 145 14.20 -10.95 3.43
CA ALA A 145 13.91 -12.31 3.01
C ALA A 145 13.34 -13.18 4.14
N LYS A 146 13.83 -13.00 5.38
CA LYS A 146 13.31 -13.72 6.56
C LYS A 146 11.83 -13.36 6.80
N LEU A 147 11.52 -12.07 6.81
CA LEU A 147 10.14 -11.60 7.05
C LEU A 147 9.17 -11.99 5.95
N GLN A 148 9.60 -11.90 4.68
CA GLN A 148 8.79 -12.31 3.54
C GLN A 148 8.41 -13.80 3.66
N LYS A 149 9.40 -14.66 3.93
CA LYS A 149 9.17 -16.11 4.08
C LYS A 149 8.26 -16.42 5.26
N VAL A 150 8.50 -15.79 6.42
CA VAL A 150 7.66 -15.98 7.60
C VAL A 150 6.22 -15.51 7.34
N ALA A 151 6.02 -14.36 6.70
CA ALA A 151 4.70 -13.86 6.36
C ALA A 151 3.98 -14.80 5.38
N TYR A 152 4.70 -15.30 4.36
CA TYR A 152 4.18 -16.25 3.38
C TYR A 152 3.74 -17.57 4.04
N ASP A 153 4.60 -18.14 4.88
CA ASP A 153 4.32 -19.40 5.60
C ASP A 153 3.21 -19.23 6.65
N ALA A 154 3.15 -18.06 7.31
CA ALA A 154 2.15 -17.78 8.33
C ALA A 154 0.72 -17.72 7.77
N LEU A 155 0.53 -17.25 6.55
CA LEU A 155 -0.76 -17.33 5.84
C LEU A 155 -1.20 -18.77 5.58
N GLY A 156 -0.25 -19.72 5.45
CA GLY A 156 -0.56 -21.12 5.11
C GLY A 156 -1.29 -21.23 3.78
N ASN A 157 -2.38 -22.00 3.75
CA ASN A 157 -3.24 -22.18 2.58
C ASN A 157 -4.41 -21.18 2.51
N ASN A 158 -4.42 -20.17 3.39
CA ASN A 158 -5.50 -19.20 3.37
C ASN A 158 -5.30 -18.18 2.25
N ARG A 159 -6.41 -17.72 1.66
CA ARG A 159 -6.43 -16.56 0.79
C ARG A 159 -6.29 -15.29 1.63
N GLY A 160 -5.50 -14.36 1.15
CA GLY A 160 -5.30 -13.10 1.84
C GLY A 160 -4.00 -12.40 1.50
N ALA A 161 -3.65 -11.39 2.30
CA ALA A 161 -2.44 -10.62 2.13
C ALA A 161 -1.81 -10.22 3.47
N VAL A 162 -0.50 -10.03 3.43
CA VAL A 162 0.29 -9.45 4.52
C VAL A 162 1.13 -8.32 3.97
N VAL A 163 1.12 -7.18 4.66
CA VAL A 163 2.03 -6.07 4.41
C VAL A 163 2.78 -5.75 5.70
N VAL A 164 4.11 -5.68 5.61
CA VAL A 164 5.00 -5.34 6.73
C VAL A 164 5.76 -4.08 6.35
N MET A 165 5.74 -3.06 7.22
CA MET A 165 6.35 -1.76 6.95
C MET A 165 7.20 -1.27 8.12
N GLU A 166 8.19 -0.44 7.82
CA GLU A 166 8.88 0.41 8.78
C GLU A 166 8.17 1.76 8.87
N PRO A 167 7.60 2.14 10.03
CA PRO A 167 6.73 3.31 10.12
C PRO A 167 7.45 4.64 9.92
N SER A 168 8.71 4.73 10.34
CA SER A 168 9.52 5.97 10.28
C SER A 168 9.95 6.36 8.86
N THR A 169 10.06 5.39 7.96
CA THR A 169 10.58 5.59 6.60
C THR A 169 9.53 5.34 5.51
N GLY A 170 8.57 4.44 5.77
CA GLY A 170 7.64 3.93 4.76
C GLY A 170 8.18 2.73 3.96
N LYS A 171 9.36 2.19 4.30
CA LYS A 171 9.92 0.98 3.69
C LYS A 171 8.96 -0.20 3.85
N ILE A 172 8.70 -0.91 2.75
CA ILE A 172 7.98 -2.18 2.77
C ILE A 172 9.00 -3.29 2.99
N LEU A 173 8.91 -3.95 4.14
CA LEU A 173 9.82 -5.02 4.53
C LEU A 173 9.37 -6.40 4.05
N ALA A 174 8.05 -6.58 3.88
CA ALA A 174 7.47 -7.77 3.25
C ALA A 174 6.11 -7.43 2.65
N MET A 175 5.78 -8.08 1.53
CA MET A 175 4.50 -7.97 0.85
C MET A 175 4.12 -9.34 0.28
N VAL A 176 3.09 -9.93 0.84
CA VAL A 176 2.60 -11.27 0.49
C VAL A 176 1.16 -11.19 0.03
N SER A 177 0.85 -11.93 -1.03
CA SER A 177 -0.51 -12.16 -1.51
C SER A 177 -0.68 -13.64 -1.85
N LYS A 178 -1.77 -14.25 -1.39
CA LYS A 178 -2.13 -15.64 -1.67
C LYS A 178 -3.60 -15.77 -2.08
N PRO A 179 -3.93 -16.71 -3.01
CA PRO A 179 -3.02 -17.59 -3.72
C PRO A 179 -2.00 -16.83 -4.55
N SER A 180 -0.91 -17.49 -4.91
CA SER A 180 0.18 -16.96 -5.73
C SER A 180 0.45 -17.92 -6.90
N TYR A 181 1.41 -17.60 -7.75
CA TYR A 181 1.85 -18.38 -8.89
C TYR A 181 3.38 -18.46 -8.92
N ASP A 182 3.96 -19.44 -9.60
CA ASP A 182 5.41 -19.46 -9.82
C ASP A 182 5.75 -18.70 -11.11
N PRO A 183 6.52 -17.59 -11.05
CA PRO A 183 6.94 -16.88 -12.24
C PRO A 183 7.81 -17.68 -13.20
N ASN A 184 8.47 -18.76 -12.72
CA ASN A 184 9.30 -19.63 -13.55
C ASN A 184 8.45 -20.52 -14.48
N THR A 185 7.22 -20.86 -14.08
CA THR A 185 6.33 -21.74 -14.86
C THR A 185 5.16 -21.01 -15.49
N VAL A 186 5.07 -19.68 -15.33
CA VAL A 186 3.92 -18.88 -15.75
C VAL A 186 3.58 -19.02 -17.24
N ASP A 187 4.56 -19.27 -18.10
CA ASP A 187 4.31 -19.48 -19.54
C ASP A 187 3.58 -20.79 -19.82
N ALA A 188 3.92 -21.86 -19.08
CA ALA A 188 3.28 -23.17 -19.19
C ALA A 188 1.89 -23.20 -18.53
N ASP A 189 1.76 -22.48 -17.39
CA ASP A 189 0.54 -22.50 -16.57
C ASP A 189 -0.46 -21.40 -16.99
N TRP A 190 -0.14 -20.58 -18.00
CA TRP A 190 -0.87 -19.37 -18.34
C TRP A 190 -2.36 -19.59 -18.56
N ASP A 191 -2.72 -20.57 -19.35
CA ASP A 191 -4.14 -20.84 -19.67
C ASP A 191 -4.93 -21.22 -18.42
N GLN A 192 -4.32 -21.94 -17.48
CA GLN A 192 -4.93 -22.25 -16.20
C GLN A 192 -5.04 -21.01 -15.30
N LEU A 193 -4.01 -20.18 -15.27
CA LEU A 193 -3.98 -18.97 -14.43
C LEU A 193 -5.03 -17.93 -14.87
N ILE A 194 -5.31 -17.81 -16.19
CA ILE A 194 -6.32 -16.89 -16.73
C ILE A 194 -7.73 -17.49 -16.77
N ALA A 195 -7.87 -18.82 -16.73
CA ALA A 195 -9.16 -19.48 -16.72
C ALA A 195 -9.86 -19.46 -15.35
N ASP A 196 -9.17 -18.94 -14.33
CA ASP A 196 -9.73 -18.73 -12.98
C ASP A 196 -10.95 -17.80 -13.06
N ASP A 197 -12.10 -18.28 -12.62
CA ASP A 197 -13.39 -17.57 -12.62
C ASP A 197 -13.48 -16.44 -11.56
N GLY A 198 -12.37 -16.12 -10.89
CA GLY A 198 -12.23 -15.04 -9.94
C GLY A 198 -12.32 -15.45 -8.47
N ASP A 199 -12.53 -16.73 -8.15
CA ASP A 199 -12.55 -17.16 -6.75
C ASP A 199 -11.14 -17.26 -6.15
N GLU A 200 -10.16 -17.79 -6.87
CA GLU A 200 -8.77 -17.89 -6.41
C GLU A 200 -7.92 -16.69 -6.83
N SER A 201 -8.03 -16.22 -8.08
CA SER A 201 -7.33 -15.06 -8.65
C SER A 201 -5.84 -14.99 -8.27
N PRO A 202 -5.03 -16.00 -8.65
CA PRO A 202 -3.62 -16.08 -8.25
C PRO A 202 -2.77 -14.97 -8.85
N LEU A 203 -3.20 -14.37 -9.95
CA LEU A 203 -2.52 -13.22 -10.60
C LEU A 203 -2.76 -11.88 -9.89
N LEU A 204 -3.78 -11.80 -9.01
CA LEU A 204 -4.13 -10.58 -8.28
C LEU A 204 -3.16 -10.33 -7.12
N ASN A 205 -2.47 -9.19 -7.12
CA ASN A 205 -1.77 -8.73 -5.93
C ASN A 205 -2.77 -8.19 -4.90
N ARG A 206 -3.25 -9.06 -4.01
CA ARG A 206 -4.21 -8.69 -2.97
C ARG A 206 -3.71 -7.59 -2.04
N ALA A 207 -2.40 -7.48 -1.85
CA ALA A 207 -1.82 -6.48 -0.96
C ALA A 207 -2.03 -5.04 -1.47
N THR A 208 -1.92 -4.82 -2.79
CA THR A 208 -2.03 -3.51 -3.42
C THR A 208 -3.31 -3.30 -4.22
N GLN A 209 -3.91 -4.39 -4.74
CA GLN A 209 -5.06 -4.32 -5.66
C GLN A 209 -6.35 -4.88 -5.04
N GLY A 210 -6.27 -5.76 -4.03
CA GLY A 210 -7.45 -6.28 -3.33
C GLY A 210 -8.19 -5.16 -2.59
N LEU A 211 -9.50 -5.05 -2.84
CA LEU A 211 -10.38 -4.06 -2.21
C LEU A 211 -11.38 -4.77 -1.30
N TYR A 212 -11.31 -4.47 0.00
CA TYR A 212 -12.09 -5.15 1.03
C TYR A 212 -12.76 -4.15 1.96
N PRO A 213 -13.93 -4.46 2.53
CA PRO A 213 -14.45 -3.69 3.65
C PRO A 213 -13.43 -3.72 4.80
N PRO A 214 -13.08 -2.57 5.40
CA PRO A 214 -12.07 -2.51 6.45
C PRO A 214 -12.51 -3.17 7.77
N GLY A 215 -13.81 -3.30 7.97
CA GLY A 215 -14.36 -3.74 9.25
C GLY A 215 -13.88 -2.85 10.39
N SER A 216 -13.76 -3.41 11.57
CA SER A 216 -13.40 -2.64 12.77
C SER A 216 -12.01 -2.00 12.75
N THR A 217 -11.16 -2.21 11.75
CA THR A 217 -9.92 -1.44 11.61
C THR A 217 -10.21 0.03 11.29
N PHE A 218 -11.31 0.31 10.60
CA PHE A 218 -11.77 1.67 10.28
C PHE A 218 -12.13 2.51 11.52
N LYS A 219 -12.41 1.88 12.66
CA LYS A 219 -12.67 2.57 13.94
C LYS A 219 -11.51 3.45 14.41
N VAL A 220 -10.30 3.26 13.87
CA VAL A 220 -9.16 4.16 14.05
C VAL A 220 -9.52 5.57 13.55
N LEU A 221 -10.04 5.67 12.34
CA LEU A 221 -10.44 6.95 11.73
C LEU A 221 -11.70 7.51 12.36
N THR A 222 -12.69 6.67 12.63
CA THR A 222 -13.93 7.07 13.34
C THR A 222 -13.65 7.66 14.73
N ALA A 223 -12.75 7.02 15.49
CA ALA A 223 -12.36 7.53 16.81
C ALA A 223 -11.61 8.86 16.70
N LEU A 224 -10.72 9.00 15.70
CA LEU A 224 -9.97 10.21 15.46
C LEU A 224 -10.89 11.40 15.13
N GLU A 225 -11.86 11.20 14.23
CA GLU A 225 -12.81 12.26 13.89
C GLU A 225 -13.68 12.63 15.10
N TYR A 226 -14.18 11.63 15.83
CA TYR A 226 -14.94 11.89 17.06
C TYR A 226 -14.15 12.72 18.09
N MET A 227 -12.84 12.44 18.24
CA MET A 227 -11.97 13.20 19.15
C MET A 227 -11.83 14.66 18.71
N ARG A 228 -11.79 14.94 17.41
CA ARG A 228 -11.67 16.28 16.84
C ARG A 228 -12.93 17.10 17.04
N GLU A 229 -14.07 16.49 16.78
CA GLU A 229 -15.37 17.16 16.92
C GLU A 229 -15.80 17.35 18.37
N ASN A 230 -15.26 16.52 19.30
CA ASN A 230 -15.70 16.51 20.69
C ASN A 230 -14.51 16.71 21.65
N PRO A 231 -14.20 17.95 22.08
CA PRO A 231 -13.11 18.22 23.03
C PRO A 231 -13.23 17.44 24.35
N THR A 232 -14.44 17.03 24.70
CA THR A 232 -14.77 16.23 25.91
C THR A 232 -14.87 14.73 25.64
N TYR A 233 -14.27 14.22 24.54
CA TYR A 233 -14.35 12.81 24.14
C TYR A 233 -13.98 11.79 25.22
N LYS A 234 -13.13 12.19 26.19
CA LYS A 234 -12.78 11.36 27.35
C LYS A 234 -13.96 11.09 28.29
N ASN A 235 -14.98 11.94 28.23
CA ASN A 235 -16.20 11.79 29.02
C ASN A 235 -17.26 10.94 28.30
N TYR A 236 -16.99 10.43 27.10
CA TYR A 236 -17.91 9.58 26.37
C TYR A 236 -18.35 8.38 27.20
N LYS A 237 -19.65 8.14 27.24
CA LYS A 237 -20.26 6.99 27.93
C LYS A 237 -21.38 6.43 27.05
N TYR A 238 -21.43 5.13 26.96
CA TYR A 238 -22.45 4.42 26.21
C TYR A 238 -22.82 3.13 26.94
N ASN A 239 -24.10 2.76 26.95
CA ASN A 239 -24.55 1.47 27.47
C ASN A 239 -24.89 0.56 26.28
N CYS A 240 -24.05 -0.46 26.06
CA CYS A 240 -24.21 -1.42 24.97
C CYS A 240 -24.99 -2.63 25.45
N ASP A 241 -26.16 -2.83 24.90
CA ASP A 241 -27.03 -4.01 25.14
C ASP A 241 -26.97 -5.03 23.97
N GLY A 242 -26.01 -4.85 23.06
CA GLY A 242 -25.72 -5.76 21.93
C GLY A 242 -26.31 -5.32 20.63
N THR A 243 -27.29 -4.41 20.62
CA THR A 243 -27.96 -3.89 19.42
C THR A 243 -28.10 -2.37 19.46
N ILE A 244 -28.24 -1.74 18.29
CA ILE A 244 -28.66 -0.35 18.14
C ILE A 244 -29.56 -0.25 16.91
N ASP A 245 -30.75 0.31 17.10
CA ASP A 245 -31.71 0.53 16.05
C ASP A 245 -31.73 2.00 15.61
N TYR A 246 -31.85 2.23 14.32
CA TYR A 246 -32.05 3.54 13.74
C TYR A 246 -32.86 3.41 12.43
N ASP A 247 -34.04 4.02 12.38
CA ASP A 247 -35.02 3.84 11.31
C ASP A 247 -35.30 2.35 11.06
N SER A 248 -35.08 1.86 9.84
CA SER A 248 -35.27 0.46 9.46
C SER A 248 -34.03 -0.40 9.59
N MET A 249 -32.90 0.15 10.13
CA MET A 249 -31.64 -0.55 10.26
C MET A 249 -31.32 -0.92 11.70
N THR A 250 -30.91 -2.17 11.91
CA THR A 250 -30.36 -2.65 13.17
C THR A 250 -28.89 -3.02 13.00
N ILE A 251 -28.01 -2.48 13.84
CA ILE A 251 -26.61 -2.87 13.94
C ILE A 251 -26.40 -3.70 15.20
N HIS A 252 -25.74 -4.85 15.03
CA HIS A 252 -25.41 -5.76 16.11
C HIS A 252 -23.92 -5.72 16.46
N CYS A 253 -23.60 -5.89 17.74
CA CYS A 253 -22.27 -6.34 18.11
C CYS A 253 -22.04 -7.78 17.63
N TYR A 254 -20.78 -8.16 17.43
CA TYR A 254 -20.43 -9.51 16.94
C TYR A 254 -21.05 -10.58 17.86
N ASN A 255 -21.78 -11.52 17.26
CA ASN A 255 -22.56 -12.56 17.95
C ASN A 255 -23.53 -12.01 19.02
N GLY A 256 -24.06 -10.82 18.84
CA GLY A 256 -25.01 -10.20 19.80
C GLY A 256 -24.39 -9.86 21.17
N LYS A 257 -23.06 -9.74 21.28
CA LYS A 257 -22.36 -9.55 22.55
C LYS A 257 -22.74 -8.24 23.21
N VAL A 258 -23.24 -8.34 24.45
CA VAL A 258 -23.51 -7.20 25.35
C VAL A 258 -22.21 -6.76 26.01
N HIS A 259 -21.80 -5.48 25.81
CA HIS A 259 -20.58 -4.94 26.45
C HIS A 259 -20.87 -4.14 27.73
N GLY A 260 -22.15 -3.82 28.00
CA GLY A 260 -22.56 -3.01 29.12
C GLY A 260 -22.09 -1.57 29.07
N LYS A 261 -21.80 -0.96 30.19
CA LYS A 261 -21.28 0.41 30.28
C LYS A 261 -19.86 0.49 29.71
N VAL A 262 -19.66 1.28 28.65
CA VAL A 262 -18.37 1.50 27.98
C VAL A 262 -18.09 2.99 27.83
N ASN A 263 -16.83 3.36 27.85
CA ASN A 263 -16.30 4.66 27.38
C ASN A 263 -15.65 4.51 26.02
N LEU A 264 -15.04 5.55 25.47
CA LEU A 264 -14.40 5.52 24.15
C LEU A 264 -13.28 4.46 24.09
N GLU A 265 -12.41 4.41 25.11
CA GLU A 265 -11.27 3.49 25.18
C GLU A 265 -11.74 2.02 25.24
N THR A 266 -12.69 1.71 26.12
CA THR A 266 -13.22 0.34 26.25
C THR A 266 -14.10 -0.07 25.08
N SER A 267 -14.81 0.87 24.43
CA SER A 267 -15.54 0.62 23.18
C SER A 267 -14.58 0.23 22.05
N PHE A 268 -13.45 0.93 21.95
CA PHE A 268 -12.41 0.65 20.96
C PHE A 268 -11.72 -0.70 21.25
N ALA A 269 -11.33 -0.94 22.50
CA ALA A 269 -10.63 -2.15 22.91
C ALA A 269 -11.48 -3.42 22.69
N LYS A 270 -12.76 -3.37 23.08
CA LYS A 270 -13.72 -4.46 22.89
C LYS A 270 -14.31 -4.51 21.49
N SER A 271 -13.98 -3.54 20.63
CA SER A 271 -14.52 -3.40 19.26
C SER A 271 -16.06 -3.30 19.22
N CYS A 272 -16.68 -2.58 20.15
CA CYS A 272 -18.13 -2.44 20.28
C CYS A 272 -18.74 -1.76 19.05
N ASN A 273 -19.54 -2.50 18.26
CA ASN A 273 -20.17 -1.95 17.05
C ASN A 273 -21.24 -0.92 17.38
N THR A 274 -22.10 -1.20 18.35
CA THR A 274 -23.21 -0.31 18.68
C THR A 274 -22.72 1.04 19.22
N SER A 275 -21.66 1.05 20.04
CA SER A 275 -21.03 2.28 20.50
C SER A 275 -20.43 3.09 19.34
N PHE A 276 -19.72 2.44 18.40
CA PHE A 276 -19.13 3.13 17.24
C PHE A 276 -20.17 3.56 16.20
N ALA A 277 -21.26 2.81 16.05
CA ALA A 277 -22.41 3.25 15.25
C ALA A 277 -23.06 4.50 15.84
N ASN A 278 -23.22 4.54 17.20
CA ASN A 278 -23.71 5.73 17.88
C ASN A 278 -22.77 6.94 17.74
N ILE A 279 -21.45 6.74 17.74
CA ILE A 279 -20.46 7.78 17.41
C ILE A 279 -20.68 8.23 15.96
N GLY A 280 -20.73 7.30 15.00
CA GLY A 280 -20.92 7.60 13.59
C GLY A 280 -22.16 8.43 13.28
N LYS A 281 -23.26 8.16 14.00
CA LYS A 281 -24.50 8.96 13.92
C LYS A 281 -24.29 10.44 14.24
N SER A 282 -23.32 10.79 15.09
CA SER A 282 -23.06 12.15 15.57
C SER A 282 -21.98 12.89 14.79
N LEU A 283 -21.22 12.22 13.92
CA LEU A 283 -20.12 12.84 13.18
C LEU A 283 -20.61 13.80 12.08
N ASN A 284 -19.86 14.84 11.87
CA ASN A 284 -20.02 15.71 10.71
C ASN A 284 -19.45 15.01 9.47
N LEU A 285 -20.28 14.83 8.47
CA LEU A 285 -19.89 14.09 7.25
C LEU A 285 -18.78 14.76 6.45
N ASP A 286 -18.77 16.10 6.37
CA ASP A 286 -17.78 16.84 5.59
C ASP A 286 -16.38 16.76 6.26
N SER A 287 -16.34 16.86 7.58
CA SER A 287 -15.11 16.71 8.36
C SER A 287 -14.57 15.29 8.24
N PHE A 288 -15.45 14.29 8.36
CA PHE A 288 -15.07 12.88 8.25
C PHE A 288 -14.62 12.53 6.83
N TYR A 289 -15.26 13.08 5.80
CA TYR A 289 -14.82 12.95 4.41
C TYR A 289 -13.41 13.54 4.22
N SER A 290 -13.19 14.77 4.72
CA SER A 290 -11.90 15.44 4.64
C SER A 290 -10.79 14.70 5.40
N LEU A 291 -11.12 14.11 6.56
CA LEU A 291 -10.20 13.25 7.29
C LEU A 291 -9.77 12.05 6.43
N CYS A 292 -10.73 11.34 5.85
CA CYS A 292 -10.45 10.16 5.01
C CYS A 292 -9.60 10.54 3.78
N GLU A 293 -9.86 11.69 3.12
CA GLU A 293 -9.02 12.17 2.03
C GLU A 293 -7.59 12.53 2.46
N ASN A 294 -7.41 13.05 3.67
CA ASN A 294 -6.09 13.32 4.26
C ASN A 294 -5.32 12.02 4.57
N PHE A 295 -6.03 10.94 4.80
CA PHE A 295 -5.49 9.58 4.89
C PHE A 295 -5.38 8.88 3.53
N MET A 296 -5.50 9.59 2.41
CA MET A 296 -5.36 9.10 1.03
C MET A 296 -6.52 8.23 0.52
N PHE A 297 -7.69 8.17 1.18
CA PHE A 297 -8.88 7.62 0.54
C PHE A 297 -9.24 8.45 -0.68
N ASN A 298 -9.85 7.83 -1.67
CA ASN A 298 -10.20 8.43 -2.96
C ASN A 298 -8.99 8.99 -3.73
N LYS A 299 -7.76 8.55 -3.36
CA LYS A 299 -6.51 8.88 -4.03
C LYS A 299 -5.67 7.61 -4.20
N LYS A 300 -4.89 7.54 -5.26
CA LYS A 300 -3.94 6.44 -5.46
C LYS A 300 -2.77 6.61 -4.50
N LEU A 301 -2.41 5.54 -3.78
CA LEU A 301 -1.21 5.56 -2.95
C LEU A 301 0.03 5.72 -3.83
N PRO A 302 0.98 6.57 -3.43
CA PRO A 302 2.20 6.82 -4.22
C PRO A 302 3.23 5.70 -4.01
N ILE A 303 2.98 4.52 -4.57
CA ILE A 303 3.89 3.37 -4.58
C ILE A 303 4.35 3.10 -6.01
N GLU A 304 5.52 2.47 -6.18
CA GLU A 304 6.16 2.23 -7.49
C GLU A 304 5.44 1.19 -8.34
N MET A 305 4.59 0.36 -7.75
CA MET A 305 3.87 -0.70 -8.44
C MET A 305 2.38 -0.40 -8.60
N GLU A 306 1.69 -1.20 -9.40
CA GLU A 306 0.26 -1.06 -9.59
C GLU A 306 -0.52 -1.25 -8.28
N SER A 307 -1.45 -0.33 -8.01
CA SER A 307 -2.28 -0.34 -6.80
C SER A 307 -3.67 0.21 -7.08
N ASN A 308 -4.68 -0.37 -6.45
CA ASN A 308 -6.03 0.15 -6.49
C ASN A 308 -6.23 1.26 -5.46
N GLN A 309 -7.13 2.16 -5.78
CA GLN A 309 -7.53 3.26 -4.93
C GLN A 309 -8.54 2.77 -3.90
N SER A 310 -8.25 2.96 -2.61
CA SER A 310 -9.25 2.77 -1.54
C SER A 310 -10.32 3.83 -1.61
N SER A 311 -11.58 3.45 -1.38
CA SER A 311 -12.73 4.33 -1.54
C SER A 311 -13.44 4.64 -0.23
N PHE A 312 -13.70 5.91 0.01
CA PHE A 312 -14.65 6.41 1.00
C PHE A 312 -15.82 7.01 0.24
N THR A 313 -17.00 6.40 0.36
CA THR A 313 -18.12 6.62 -0.57
C THR A 313 -19.21 7.55 -0.05
N LEU A 314 -19.18 7.92 1.23
CA LEU A 314 -20.16 8.84 1.81
C LEU A 314 -20.06 10.23 1.16
N LYS A 315 -21.21 10.84 0.87
CA LYS A 315 -21.30 12.15 0.22
C LYS A 315 -22.34 13.02 0.90
N LYS A 316 -21.98 14.28 1.16
CA LYS A 316 -22.88 15.28 1.72
C LYS A 316 -24.18 15.39 0.91
N GLY A 317 -25.30 15.43 1.61
CA GLY A 317 -26.62 15.56 0.99
C GLY A 317 -27.11 14.34 0.21
N ALA A 318 -26.29 13.28 0.10
CA ALA A 318 -26.63 12.03 -0.58
C ALA A 318 -26.52 10.80 0.32
N SER A 319 -25.81 10.88 1.45
CA SER A 319 -25.67 9.76 2.39
C SER A 319 -26.58 9.94 3.62
N SER A 320 -27.20 8.84 4.00
CA SER A 320 -28.09 8.75 5.15
C SER A 320 -27.34 8.51 6.46
N VAL A 321 -28.00 8.76 7.59
CA VAL A 321 -27.46 8.43 8.91
C VAL A 321 -27.16 6.93 9.05
N PRO A 322 -28.01 5.99 8.60
CA PRO A 322 -27.69 4.57 8.56
C PRO A 322 -26.39 4.25 7.83
N GLU A 323 -26.12 4.86 6.66
CA GLU A 323 -24.86 4.66 5.93
C GLU A 323 -23.66 5.18 6.73
N MET A 324 -23.80 6.32 7.41
CA MET A 324 -22.75 6.83 8.31
C MET A 324 -22.48 5.87 9.47
N MET A 325 -23.52 5.30 10.09
CA MET A 325 -23.40 4.35 11.19
C MET A 325 -22.69 3.06 10.74
N GLN A 326 -23.02 2.54 9.54
CA GLN A 326 -22.35 1.37 8.95
C GLN A 326 -20.88 1.67 8.62
N THR A 327 -20.63 2.81 7.95
CA THR A 327 -19.27 3.21 7.60
C THR A 327 -18.39 3.44 8.84
N ALA A 328 -18.93 4.01 9.91
CA ALA A 328 -18.21 4.24 11.15
C ALA A 328 -17.71 2.96 11.84
N ILE A 329 -18.31 1.81 11.56
CA ILE A 329 -17.85 0.50 12.00
C ILE A 329 -17.04 -0.25 10.93
N GLY A 330 -16.82 0.39 9.75
CA GLY A 330 -16.04 -0.16 8.64
C GLY A 330 -16.80 -1.14 7.76
N GLN A 331 -18.13 -1.05 7.76
CA GLN A 331 -19.02 -1.79 6.86
C GLN A 331 -19.60 -0.86 5.77
N GLY A 332 -20.45 -1.37 4.92
CA GLY A 332 -21.04 -0.62 3.81
C GLY A 332 -20.13 -0.61 2.58
N ASN A 333 -20.10 0.52 1.86
CA ASN A 333 -19.43 0.63 0.55
C ASN A 333 -17.99 1.16 0.63
N THR A 334 -17.46 1.42 1.82
CA THR A 334 -16.06 1.82 2.00
C THR A 334 -15.15 0.63 1.83
N LEU A 335 -14.18 0.73 0.92
CA LEU A 335 -13.23 -0.34 0.61
C LEU A 335 -11.80 0.13 0.79
N ILE A 336 -10.94 -0.77 1.26
CA ILE A 336 -9.53 -0.49 1.53
C ILE A 336 -8.63 -1.61 1.04
N THR A 337 -7.43 -1.24 0.54
CA THR A 337 -6.38 -2.23 0.27
C THR A 337 -5.60 -2.58 1.55
N PRO A 338 -5.04 -3.79 1.67
CA PRO A 338 -4.17 -4.17 2.80
C PRO A 338 -2.97 -3.24 2.98
N LEU A 339 -2.37 -2.76 1.90
CA LEU A 339 -1.31 -1.75 1.94
C LEU A 339 -1.80 -0.44 2.57
N HIS A 340 -2.97 0.05 2.17
CA HIS A 340 -3.51 1.29 2.73
C HIS A 340 -3.83 1.14 4.22
N ASN A 341 -4.34 -0.02 4.63
CA ASN A 341 -4.59 -0.32 6.05
C ASN A 341 -3.28 -0.38 6.87
N ALA A 342 -2.16 -0.87 6.26
CA ALA A 342 -0.83 -0.79 6.83
C ALA A 342 -0.36 0.67 6.98
N VAL A 343 -0.59 1.52 5.96
CA VAL A 343 -0.25 2.95 5.98
C VAL A 343 -1.01 3.70 7.09
N ILE A 344 -2.29 3.38 7.34
CA ILE A 344 -3.05 3.96 8.46
C ILE A 344 -2.41 3.59 9.80
N ALA A 345 -2.09 2.31 10.01
CA ALA A 345 -1.43 1.87 11.24
C ALA A 345 -0.03 2.47 11.39
N SER A 346 0.71 2.60 10.30
CA SER A 346 2.03 3.24 10.23
C SER A 346 1.95 4.72 10.61
N THR A 347 0.92 5.42 10.16
CA THR A 347 0.69 6.83 10.51
C THR A 347 0.49 7.01 12.01
N VAL A 348 -0.28 6.14 12.65
CA VAL A 348 -0.44 6.15 14.12
C VAL A 348 0.90 5.86 14.81
N ALA A 349 1.61 4.82 14.37
CA ALA A 349 2.91 4.43 14.91
C ALA A 349 3.98 5.53 14.76
N ASN A 350 3.93 6.30 13.69
CA ASN A 350 4.86 7.37 13.35
C ASN A 350 4.41 8.76 13.84
N GLY A 351 3.68 8.82 14.94
CA GLY A 351 3.27 10.09 15.58
C GLY A 351 2.38 10.97 14.71
N GLY A 352 1.63 10.40 13.78
CA GLY A 352 0.70 11.09 12.89
C GLY A 352 1.26 11.48 11.53
N VAL A 353 2.50 11.11 11.23
CA VAL A 353 3.15 11.37 9.95
C VAL A 353 2.96 10.18 9.02
N LEU A 354 2.26 10.39 7.90
CA LEU A 354 2.07 9.43 6.83
C LEU A 354 3.25 9.47 5.88
N MET A 355 4.07 8.41 5.90
CA MET A 355 5.18 8.25 4.98
C MET A 355 4.71 7.65 3.66
N LYS A 356 5.33 8.06 2.55
CA LYS A 356 5.15 7.42 1.26
C LYS A 356 5.63 5.96 1.34
N PRO A 357 4.78 4.95 1.08
CA PRO A 357 5.24 3.57 1.03
C PRO A 357 6.12 3.34 -0.20
N TYR A 358 7.21 2.59 -0.05
CA TYR A 358 8.12 2.24 -1.16
C TYR A 358 8.79 0.89 -0.94
N VAL A 359 9.16 0.24 -2.05
CA VAL A 359 9.74 -1.12 -2.05
C VAL A 359 11.14 -1.16 -2.68
N ILE A 360 11.58 -0.07 -3.31
CA ILE A 360 12.90 0.03 -3.96
C ILE A 360 13.79 0.91 -3.10
N ASP A 361 14.92 0.35 -2.63
CA ASP A 361 15.89 1.07 -1.81
C ASP A 361 16.86 1.88 -2.68
N HIS A 362 17.51 1.19 -3.62
CA HIS A 362 18.41 1.84 -4.57
C HIS A 362 18.60 1.01 -5.84
N ILE A 363 19.20 1.65 -6.84
CA ILE A 363 19.69 1.02 -8.06
C ILE A 363 21.22 1.01 -7.97
N GLU A 364 21.84 -0.11 -8.24
CA GLU A 364 23.29 -0.26 -8.36
C GLU A 364 23.68 -0.78 -9.75
N ASN A 365 24.85 -0.40 -10.25
CA ASN A 365 25.40 -1.02 -11.44
C ASN A 365 25.91 -2.43 -11.14
N ALA A 366 26.34 -3.16 -12.18
CA ALA A 366 26.83 -4.52 -12.03
C ALA A 366 28.07 -4.65 -11.11
N ASP A 367 28.85 -3.57 -10.96
CA ASP A 367 30.05 -3.49 -10.12
C ASP A 367 29.73 -3.13 -8.66
N GLY A 368 28.44 -2.92 -8.32
CA GLY A 368 27.99 -2.52 -6.98
C GLY A 368 28.02 -1.00 -6.73
N GLY A 369 28.32 -0.20 -7.75
CA GLY A 369 28.27 1.27 -7.65
C GLY A 369 26.82 1.78 -7.63
N THR A 370 26.48 2.61 -6.64
CA THR A 370 25.12 3.18 -6.52
C THR A 370 24.84 4.16 -7.65
N VAL A 371 23.78 3.89 -8.43
CA VAL A 371 23.31 4.72 -9.54
C VAL A 371 22.21 5.69 -9.07
N LYS A 372 21.28 5.22 -8.23
CA LYS A 372 20.16 6.02 -7.71
C LYS A 372 19.73 5.50 -6.36
N THR A 373 19.43 6.39 -5.41
CA THR A 373 18.88 6.04 -4.10
C THR A 373 17.47 6.59 -3.95
N TYR A 374 16.57 5.81 -3.35
CA TYR A 374 15.23 6.24 -2.96
C TYR A 374 15.23 6.58 -1.47
N SER A 375 14.84 7.81 -1.14
CA SER A 375 14.84 8.29 0.24
C SER A 375 13.42 8.35 0.81
N PRO A 376 13.26 8.18 2.13
CA PRO A 376 11.98 8.37 2.81
C PRO A 376 11.35 9.73 2.49
N GLN A 377 10.06 9.74 2.19
CA GLN A 377 9.29 10.93 1.86
C GLN A 377 8.00 10.99 2.68
N ILE A 378 7.67 12.17 3.18
CA ILE A 378 6.39 12.43 3.84
C ILE A 378 5.33 12.64 2.75
N ALA A 379 4.26 11.84 2.78
CA ALA A 379 3.12 12.01 1.88
C ALA A 379 2.05 12.94 2.47
N ALA A 380 1.80 12.86 3.79
CA ALA A 380 0.83 13.71 4.49
C ALA A 380 1.11 13.76 6.00
N LYS A 381 0.43 14.68 6.69
CA LYS A 381 0.38 14.73 8.16
C LYS A 381 -1.08 14.78 8.62
N PRO A 382 -1.83 13.66 8.49
CA PRO A 382 -3.26 13.64 8.72
C PRO A 382 -3.68 13.72 10.19
N MET A 383 -2.76 13.56 11.15
CA MET A 383 -3.02 13.70 12.58
C MET A 383 -1.82 14.31 13.30
N ASN A 384 -2.06 14.91 14.46
CA ASN A 384 -1.00 15.42 15.33
C ASN A 384 -0.48 14.33 16.30
N VAL A 385 0.62 14.63 16.99
CA VAL A 385 1.30 13.70 17.90
C VAL A 385 0.39 13.27 19.07
N GLN A 386 -0.43 14.19 19.61
CA GLN A 386 -1.36 13.91 20.72
C GLN A 386 -2.47 12.97 20.29
N GLU A 387 -3.03 13.19 19.10
CA GLU A 387 -4.03 12.31 18.48
C GLU A 387 -3.46 10.90 18.25
N ALA A 388 -2.26 10.82 17.62
CA ALA A 388 -1.57 9.56 17.38
C ALA A 388 -1.28 8.81 18.68
N SER A 389 -0.80 9.51 19.70
CA SER A 389 -0.54 8.93 21.03
C SER A 389 -1.81 8.37 21.68
N TYR A 390 -2.94 9.09 21.61
CA TYR A 390 -4.18 8.62 22.22
C TYR A 390 -4.78 7.43 21.46
N ILE A 391 -4.79 7.48 20.13
CA ILE A 391 -5.20 6.33 19.31
C ILE A 391 -4.28 5.13 19.57
N GLY A 392 -2.97 5.34 19.63
CA GLY A 392 -1.99 4.31 19.97
C GLY A 392 -2.25 3.67 21.34
N LYS A 393 -2.61 4.49 22.35
CA LYS A 393 -3.02 3.99 23.67
C LYS A 393 -4.26 3.09 23.57
N MET A 394 -5.27 3.49 22.79
CA MET A 394 -6.46 2.65 22.57
C MET A 394 -6.10 1.36 21.82
N MET A 395 -5.20 1.43 20.81
CA MET A 395 -4.67 0.23 20.12
C MET A 395 -3.90 -0.69 21.09
N ARG A 396 -3.20 -0.13 22.08
CA ARG A 396 -2.56 -0.92 23.14
C ARG A 396 -3.59 -1.64 24.00
N LEU A 397 -4.69 -0.99 24.38
CA LEU A 397 -5.79 -1.60 25.14
C LEU A 397 -6.46 -2.76 24.39
N VAL A 398 -6.54 -2.72 23.06
CA VAL A 398 -6.99 -3.87 22.27
C VAL A 398 -6.14 -5.12 22.55
N VAL A 399 -4.84 -4.94 22.72
CA VAL A 399 -3.90 -6.04 23.02
C VAL A 399 -3.90 -6.45 24.49
N THR A 400 -4.09 -5.52 25.43
CA THR A 400 -4.02 -5.84 26.85
C THR A 400 -5.33 -6.37 27.44
N GLU A 401 -6.47 -5.90 26.92
CA GLU A 401 -7.80 -6.12 27.52
C GLU A 401 -8.89 -6.44 26.48
N GLY A 402 -8.53 -6.37 25.19
CA GLY A 402 -9.50 -6.47 24.10
C GLY A 402 -9.32 -7.68 23.20
N THR A 403 -9.68 -7.47 21.93
CA THR A 403 -9.75 -8.51 20.90
C THR A 403 -8.39 -8.99 20.41
N GLY A 404 -7.29 -8.27 20.70
CA GLY A 404 -5.91 -8.62 20.36
C GLY A 404 -5.14 -9.36 21.49
N ILE A 405 -5.81 -9.91 22.47
CA ILE A 405 -5.24 -10.47 23.72
C ILE A 405 -4.13 -11.52 23.47
N LYS A 406 -4.15 -12.21 22.31
CA LYS A 406 -3.12 -13.20 21.94
C LYS A 406 -1.70 -12.59 21.79
N LEU A 407 -1.60 -11.25 21.67
CA LEU A 407 -0.32 -10.50 21.61
C LEU A 407 0.13 -9.97 22.98
N LYS A 408 -0.67 -10.15 24.05
CA LYS A 408 -0.42 -9.52 25.37
C LYS A 408 0.96 -9.88 25.95
N ASN A 409 1.34 -11.15 25.80
CA ASN A 409 2.54 -11.72 26.42
C ASN A 409 3.77 -11.71 25.50
N MET A 410 3.75 -10.95 24.40
CA MET A 410 4.94 -10.77 23.57
C MET A 410 6.03 -10.02 24.34
N LYS A 411 7.29 -10.36 24.07
CA LYS A 411 8.46 -9.68 24.65
C LYS A 411 8.45 -8.19 24.31
N GLN A 412 8.18 -7.87 23.05
CA GLN A 412 7.95 -6.49 22.59
C GLN A 412 6.44 -6.18 22.67
N LYS A 413 6.11 -5.14 23.43
CA LYS A 413 4.71 -4.73 23.61
C LYS A 413 4.11 -4.26 22.30
N ALA A 414 3.14 -4.96 21.78
CA ALA A 414 2.45 -4.57 20.55
C ALA A 414 1.21 -3.71 20.85
N ALA A 415 0.79 -2.93 19.87
CA ALA A 415 -0.50 -2.24 19.80
C ALA A 415 -1.16 -2.55 18.46
N GLY A 416 -2.49 -2.62 18.42
CA GLY A 416 -3.16 -2.92 17.14
C GLY A 416 -4.68 -2.88 17.24
N LYS A 417 -5.33 -3.16 16.12
CA LYS A 417 -6.77 -3.26 15.99
C LYS A 417 -7.14 -4.47 15.16
N THR A 418 -8.00 -5.32 15.67
CA THR A 418 -8.63 -6.41 14.93
C THR A 418 -9.83 -5.92 14.14
N GLY A 419 -10.12 -6.57 13.03
CA GLY A 419 -11.34 -6.40 12.27
C GLY A 419 -11.96 -7.74 11.91
N SER A 420 -13.29 -7.74 11.77
CA SER A 420 -14.04 -8.80 11.10
C SER A 420 -14.99 -8.06 10.17
N ALA A 421 -14.83 -8.25 8.88
CA ALA A 421 -15.59 -7.54 7.86
C ALA A 421 -16.52 -8.54 7.17
N ASP A 422 -17.82 -8.33 7.33
CA ASP A 422 -18.82 -9.18 6.68
C ASP A 422 -18.77 -8.99 5.16
N ASN A 423 -19.08 -10.04 4.44
CA ASN A 423 -19.15 -10.07 2.98
C ASN A 423 -20.30 -10.98 2.52
N SER A 424 -20.63 -10.91 1.24
CA SER A 424 -21.71 -11.70 0.64
C SER A 424 -21.35 -13.17 0.34
N LYS A 425 -20.07 -13.53 0.49
CA LYS A 425 -19.56 -14.85 0.03
C LYS A 425 -19.34 -15.87 1.16
N GLY A 426 -19.70 -15.57 2.42
CA GLY A 426 -19.57 -16.53 3.52
C GLY A 426 -19.12 -15.92 4.85
N LYS A 427 -18.11 -16.54 5.52
CA LYS A 427 -17.59 -16.03 6.77
C LYS A 427 -16.90 -14.69 6.56
N ALA A 428 -16.86 -13.85 7.59
CA ALA A 428 -16.20 -12.54 7.54
C ALA A 428 -14.71 -12.64 7.14
N HIS A 429 -14.19 -11.58 6.52
CA HIS A 429 -12.76 -11.41 6.35
C HIS A 429 -12.13 -11.05 7.70
N ALA A 430 -11.05 -11.74 8.04
CA ALA A 430 -10.30 -11.52 9.28
C ALA A 430 -9.20 -10.48 9.06
N TRP A 431 -9.23 -9.37 9.82
CA TRP A 431 -8.26 -8.30 9.75
C TRP A 431 -7.47 -8.12 11.05
N PHE A 432 -6.22 -7.73 10.90
CA PHE A 432 -5.42 -7.13 11.96
C PHE A 432 -4.50 -6.06 11.37
N ILE A 433 -4.44 -4.91 12.03
CA ILE A 433 -3.42 -3.89 11.83
C ILE A 433 -2.77 -3.57 13.16
N GLY A 434 -1.46 -3.39 13.18
CA GLY A 434 -0.78 -3.07 14.43
C GLY A 434 0.71 -2.90 14.25
N TYR A 435 1.37 -2.54 15.34
CA TYR A 435 2.78 -2.23 15.36
C TYR A 435 3.45 -2.65 16.67
N ALA A 436 4.75 -2.77 16.64
CA ALA A 436 5.60 -3.05 17.80
C ALA A 436 7.00 -2.42 17.61
N PRO A 437 7.72 -2.06 18.70
CA PRO A 437 7.19 -1.92 20.06
C PRO A 437 6.21 -0.75 20.19
N PHE A 438 5.35 -0.77 21.22
CA PHE A 438 4.35 0.29 21.44
C PHE A 438 4.97 1.68 21.68
N ASN A 439 6.05 1.76 22.46
CA ASN A 439 6.65 3.05 22.84
C ASN A 439 7.59 3.63 21.78
N ASN A 440 8.23 2.79 21.00
CA ASN A 440 9.11 3.19 19.90
C ASN A 440 8.89 2.22 18.74
N PRO A 441 7.90 2.48 17.88
CA PRO A 441 7.51 1.56 16.84
C PRO A 441 8.59 1.38 15.76
N ASP A 442 9.01 0.15 15.54
CA ASP A 442 9.98 -0.23 14.51
C ASP A 442 9.32 -0.93 13.32
N ILE A 443 8.21 -1.65 13.59
CA ILE A 443 7.55 -2.47 12.58
C ILE A 443 6.03 -2.35 12.68
N VAL A 444 5.38 -2.27 11.52
CA VAL A 444 3.92 -2.29 11.33
C VAL A 444 3.54 -3.52 10.53
N VAL A 445 2.44 -4.16 10.89
CA VAL A 445 1.89 -5.32 10.19
C VAL A 445 0.42 -5.09 9.88
N SER A 446 0.02 -5.31 8.63
CA SER A 446 -1.38 -5.42 8.18
C SER A 446 -1.60 -6.82 7.63
N VAL A 447 -2.61 -7.50 8.14
CA VAL A 447 -3.00 -8.85 7.72
C VAL A 447 -4.47 -8.87 7.36
N ILE A 448 -4.78 -9.45 6.21
CA ILE A 448 -6.13 -9.91 5.86
C ILE A 448 -6.12 -11.39 5.56
N VAL A 449 -7.13 -12.11 6.06
CA VAL A 449 -7.43 -13.48 5.66
C VAL A 449 -8.88 -13.54 5.21
N GLU A 450 -9.08 -13.96 3.97
CA GLU A 450 -10.41 -13.94 3.34
C GLU A 450 -11.30 -15.05 3.87
N ASN A 451 -12.57 -14.73 4.15
CA ASN A 451 -13.67 -15.68 4.37
C ASN A 451 -13.45 -16.73 5.48
N VAL A 452 -12.71 -16.39 6.55
CA VAL A 452 -12.36 -17.34 7.61
C VAL A 452 -13.05 -17.06 8.94
N GLY A 453 -13.43 -15.78 9.21
CA GLY A 453 -14.09 -15.39 10.45
C GLY A 453 -13.44 -14.21 11.17
N THR A 454 -12.96 -14.37 12.42
CA THR A 454 -12.54 -13.24 13.22
C THR A 454 -11.04 -12.89 13.05
N GLY A 455 -10.73 -11.60 13.10
CA GLY A 455 -9.35 -11.13 13.12
C GLY A 455 -8.55 -11.65 14.32
N SER A 456 -9.21 -11.83 15.46
CA SER A 456 -8.60 -12.39 16.68
C SER A 456 -8.08 -13.82 16.50
N ASP A 457 -8.79 -14.62 15.70
CA ASP A 457 -8.47 -16.05 15.56
C ASP A 457 -7.51 -16.35 14.41
N TYR A 458 -7.57 -15.57 13.33
CA TYR A 458 -6.80 -15.81 12.11
C TYR A 458 -5.70 -14.78 11.87
N ALA A 459 -6.01 -13.48 11.89
CA ALA A 459 -5.04 -12.45 11.53
C ALA A 459 -4.04 -12.14 12.65
N VAL A 460 -4.49 -12.13 13.92
CA VAL A 460 -3.61 -11.87 15.09
C VAL A 460 -2.50 -12.91 15.24
N PRO A 461 -2.73 -14.24 15.12
CA PRO A 461 -1.66 -15.23 15.18
C PRO A 461 -0.62 -15.07 14.06
N ILE A 462 -1.04 -14.67 12.85
CA ILE A 462 -0.13 -14.39 11.73
C ILE A 462 0.75 -13.18 12.08
N ALA A 463 0.15 -12.08 12.52
CA ALA A 463 0.88 -10.89 12.93
C ALA A 463 1.87 -11.19 14.08
N LYS A 464 1.48 -12.06 15.03
CA LYS A 464 2.36 -12.48 16.13
C LYS A 464 3.64 -13.15 15.59
N LYS A 465 3.51 -14.11 14.68
CA LYS A 465 4.67 -14.80 14.08
C LYS A 465 5.62 -13.82 13.39
N ILE A 466 5.07 -12.81 12.72
CA ILE A 466 5.87 -11.80 12.02
C ILE A 466 6.60 -10.89 13.01
N PHE A 467 5.92 -10.42 14.06
CA PHE A 467 6.56 -9.64 15.11
C PHE A 467 7.66 -10.43 15.81
N ASP A 468 7.38 -11.68 16.20
CA ASP A 468 8.37 -12.55 16.84
C ASP A 468 9.61 -12.71 15.92
N ALA A 469 9.41 -12.99 14.62
CA ALA A 469 10.51 -13.16 13.67
C ALA A 469 11.34 -11.88 13.41
N TYR A 470 10.75 -10.71 13.58
CA TYR A 470 11.45 -9.45 13.42
C TYR A 470 12.38 -9.16 14.59
N PHE A 471 11.96 -9.49 15.82
CA PHE A 471 12.71 -9.19 17.04
C PHE A 471 13.62 -10.33 17.54
N ASP A 472 13.49 -11.54 16.96
CA ASP A 472 14.39 -12.69 17.20
C ASP A 472 15.59 -12.67 16.23
#